data_b61ecbfa18092c0357a93494c4cf7645
#
_entry.id   b61ecbfa18092c0357a93494c4cf7645
#
_cell.length_a   1.000
_cell.length_b   1.000
_cell.length_c   1.000
_cell.angle_alpha   90.00
_cell.angle_beta   90.00
_cell.angle_gamma   90.00
#
_symmetry.space_group_name_H-M   'P 1'
#
loop_
_entity.id
_entity.type
_entity.pdbx_description
1 polymer ?
#
loop_
_entity_poly.entity_id
_entity_poly.type
_entity_poly.pdbx_seq_one_letter_code
_entity_poly.pdbx_strand_id
1 'polypeptide(L)'
;QYLRWIIEKNNDYNKENYGDIKDKYAKLMVERNDLVDTKDQLIKEVFYLNNKDNKDKKYADRINEIKEIIKTIDEKVPNISKEILHLKDETERLEKEYEQENTLNDVVQNIRSWLKENQNMVKAIKKIDTE
;
A
#
# COMPACT_ATOMS: atom_id res chain seq x y z
N GLN A 1 -13.70 -28.21 9.10
CA GLN A 1 -12.42 -27.88 9.74
C GLN A 1 -11.32 -27.60 8.72
N TYR A 2 -11.25 -28.40 7.66
CA TYR A 2 -10.27 -28.21 6.58
C TYR A 2 -10.47 -26.88 5.86
N LEU A 3 -11.71 -26.55 5.50
CA LEU A 3 -12.05 -25.28 4.83
C LEU A 3 -11.68 -24.07 5.69
N ARG A 4 -11.93 -24.13 6.99
CA ARG A 4 -11.56 -23.09 7.94
C ARG A 4 -10.04 -22.88 8.00
N TRP A 5 -9.29 -23.97 8.02
CA TRP A 5 -7.82 -23.92 8.04
C TRP A 5 -7.27 -23.22 6.80
N ILE A 6 -7.80 -23.53 5.60
CA ILE A 6 -7.42 -22.88 4.35
C ILE A 6 -7.69 -21.37 4.41
N ILE A 7 -8.88 -20.97 4.87
CA ILE A 7 -9.28 -19.57 5.00
C ILE A 7 -8.34 -18.83 5.95
N GLU A 8 -8.04 -19.40 7.12
CA GLU A 8 -7.13 -18.81 8.09
C GLU A 8 -5.70 -18.63 7.52
N LYS A 9 -5.19 -19.62 6.80
CA LYS A 9 -3.87 -19.55 6.16
C LYS A 9 -3.81 -18.48 5.09
N ASN A 10 -4.83 -18.36 4.25
CA ASN A 10 -4.90 -17.33 3.22
C ASN A 10 -5.00 -15.93 3.83
N ASN A 11 -5.79 -15.76 4.90
CA ASN A 11 -5.89 -14.50 5.62
C ASN A 11 -4.56 -14.05 6.21
N ASP A 12 -3.82 -14.96 6.85
CA ASP A 12 -2.51 -14.66 7.42
C ASP A 12 -1.50 -14.26 6.33
N TYR A 13 -1.47 -14.99 5.22
CA TYR A 13 -0.60 -14.70 4.08
C TYR A 13 -0.89 -13.32 3.48
N ASN A 14 -2.16 -13.03 3.21
CA ASN A 14 -2.59 -11.77 2.62
C ASN A 14 -2.33 -10.59 3.57
N LYS A 15 -2.50 -10.79 4.87
CA LYS A 15 -2.23 -9.77 5.88
C LYS A 15 -0.74 -9.39 5.93
N GLU A 16 0.17 -10.37 5.90
CA GLU A 16 1.62 -10.12 5.87
C GLU A 16 2.02 -9.40 4.59
N ASN A 17 1.55 -9.87 3.44
CA ASN A 17 1.85 -9.28 2.14
C ASN A 17 1.32 -7.84 2.03
N TYR A 18 0.12 -7.58 2.56
CA TYR A 18 -0.48 -6.26 2.63
C TYR A 18 0.35 -5.31 3.49
N GLY A 19 0.85 -5.78 4.64
CA GLY A 19 1.73 -4.99 5.52
C GLY A 19 3.02 -4.57 4.83
N ASP A 20 3.69 -5.48 4.13
CA ASP A 20 4.92 -5.22 3.39
C ASP A 20 4.71 -4.19 2.26
N ILE A 21 3.62 -4.33 1.51
CA ILE A 21 3.27 -3.42 0.42
C ILE A 21 2.95 -2.04 0.99
N LYS A 22 2.23 -1.96 2.08
CA LYS A 22 1.89 -0.72 2.77
C LYS A 22 3.13 0.03 3.25
N ASP A 23 4.11 -0.70 3.80
CA ASP A 23 5.38 -0.13 4.25
C ASP A 23 6.20 0.43 3.07
N LYS A 24 6.27 -0.30 1.96
CA LYS A 24 6.92 0.18 0.74
C LYS A 24 6.24 1.44 0.20
N TYR A 25 4.92 1.45 0.17
CA TYR A 25 4.13 2.61 -0.26
C TYR A 25 4.45 3.84 0.58
N ALA A 26 4.47 3.70 1.90
CA ALA A 26 4.79 4.79 2.83
C ALA A 26 6.21 5.32 2.61
N LYS A 27 7.20 4.45 2.45
CA LYS A 27 8.60 4.83 2.19
C LYS A 27 8.75 5.59 0.88
N LEU A 28 8.10 5.12 -0.18
CA LEU A 28 8.14 5.77 -1.49
C LEU A 28 7.45 7.13 -1.47
N MET A 29 6.36 7.28 -0.73
CA MET A 29 5.69 8.56 -0.54
C MET A 29 6.58 9.58 0.15
N VAL A 30 7.28 9.18 1.20
CA VAL A 30 8.25 10.03 1.91
C VAL A 30 9.39 10.43 0.99
N GLU A 31 9.97 9.47 0.27
CA GLU A 31 11.06 9.74 -0.69
C GLU A 31 10.64 10.74 -1.77
N ARG A 32 9.46 10.54 -2.36
CA ARG A 32 8.93 11.46 -3.37
C ARG A 32 8.73 12.86 -2.80
N ASN A 33 8.12 12.96 -1.63
CA ASN A 33 7.85 14.25 -0.99
C ASN A 33 9.15 14.98 -0.65
N ASP A 34 10.16 14.28 -0.15
CA ASP A 34 11.48 14.84 0.15
C ASP A 34 12.17 15.37 -1.11
N LEU A 35 12.07 14.64 -2.22
CA LEU A 35 12.64 15.08 -3.50
C LEU A 35 11.92 16.32 -4.05
N VAL A 36 10.60 16.37 -3.96
CA VAL A 36 9.81 17.54 -4.38
C VAL A 36 10.14 18.76 -3.52
N ASP A 37 10.22 18.59 -2.20
CA ASP A 37 10.58 19.68 -1.28
C ASP A 37 12.00 20.17 -1.53
N THR A 38 12.95 19.27 -1.76
CA THR A 38 14.33 19.61 -2.10
C THR A 38 14.39 20.40 -3.40
N LYS A 39 13.64 20.00 -4.42
CA LYS A 39 13.53 20.73 -5.69
C LYS A 39 13.02 22.15 -5.46
N ASP A 40 11.95 22.31 -4.68
CA ASP A 40 11.37 23.62 -4.38
C ASP A 40 12.36 24.53 -3.67
N GLN A 41 13.13 24.02 -2.71
CA GLN A 41 14.18 24.76 -2.02
C GLN A 41 15.30 25.16 -2.96
N LEU A 42 15.72 24.27 -3.85
CA LEU A 42 16.75 24.55 -4.85
C LEU A 42 16.31 25.61 -5.87
N ILE A 43 15.06 25.60 -6.28
CA ILE A 43 14.48 26.62 -7.15
C ILE A 43 14.52 27.98 -6.46
N LYS A 44 14.18 28.05 -5.19
CA LYS A 44 14.25 29.29 -4.40
C LYS A 44 15.70 29.81 -4.28
N GLU A 45 16.66 28.91 -4.09
CA GLU A 45 18.06 29.24 -4.04
C GLU A 45 18.54 29.83 -5.39
N VAL A 46 18.17 29.24 -6.52
CA VAL A 46 18.49 29.75 -7.86
C VAL A 46 17.91 31.16 -8.05
N PHE A 47 16.66 31.36 -7.64
CA PHE A 47 15.99 32.64 -7.71
C PHE A 47 16.74 33.70 -6.90
N TYR A 48 17.14 33.36 -5.67
CA TYR A 48 17.93 34.21 -4.80
C TYR A 48 19.28 34.57 -5.42
N LEU A 49 20.01 33.60 -5.97
CA LEU A 49 21.31 33.79 -6.59
C LEU A 49 21.23 34.64 -7.86
N ASN A 50 20.19 34.48 -8.67
CA ASN A 50 19.96 35.25 -9.89
C ASN A 50 19.63 36.72 -9.59
N ASN A 51 19.05 37.02 -8.44
CA ASN A 51 18.68 38.38 -8.05
C ASN A 51 19.83 39.14 -7.36
N LYS A 52 20.97 38.50 -7.14
CA LYS A 52 22.15 39.21 -6.61
C LYS A 52 22.85 40.00 -7.70
N ASP A 53 23.20 41.23 -7.38
CA ASP A 53 23.90 42.15 -8.29
C ASP A 53 25.34 41.71 -8.61
N ASN A 54 25.91 40.85 -7.79
CA ASN A 54 27.29 40.38 -7.94
C ASN A 54 27.30 39.10 -8.82
N LYS A 55 27.76 39.24 -10.06
CA LYS A 55 27.92 38.14 -11.04
C LYS A 55 29.23 37.38 -10.82
N ASP A 56 29.49 36.93 -9.62
CA ASP A 56 30.65 36.12 -9.32
C ASP A 56 30.49 34.72 -9.98
N LYS A 57 31.58 34.21 -10.54
CA LYS A 57 31.66 32.86 -11.12
C LYS A 57 31.17 31.79 -10.15
N LYS A 58 31.38 31.98 -8.86
CA LYS A 58 30.92 31.10 -7.79
C LYS A 58 29.41 30.91 -7.81
N TYR A 59 28.62 31.94 -8.06
CA TYR A 59 27.17 31.86 -8.14
C TYR A 59 26.72 31.12 -9.41
N ALA A 60 27.37 31.35 -10.54
CA ALA A 60 27.11 30.66 -11.79
C ALA A 60 27.37 29.16 -11.67
N ASP A 61 28.47 28.77 -11.04
CA ASP A 61 28.85 27.39 -10.80
C ASP A 61 27.81 26.69 -9.88
N ARG A 62 27.35 27.38 -8.83
CA ARG A 62 26.32 26.89 -7.94
C ARG A 62 24.97 26.70 -8.66
N ILE A 63 24.58 27.64 -9.50
CA ILE A 63 23.37 27.56 -10.30
C ILE A 63 23.43 26.35 -11.25
N ASN A 64 24.55 26.11 -11.90
CA ASN A 64 24.74 24.96 -12.78
C ASN A 64 24.69 23.64 -12.02
N GLU A 65 25.29 23.59 -10.84
CA GLU A 65 25.21 22.44 -9.94
C GLU A 65 23.75 22.15 -9.56
N ILE A 66 23.00 23.17 -9.17
CA ILE A 66 21.57 23.04 -8.83
C ILE A 66 20.76 22.55 -10.01
N LYS A 67 21.00 23.03 -11.22
CA LYS A 67 20.31 22.59 -12.43
C LYS A 67 20.52 21.09 -12.67
N GLU A 68 21.72 20.58 -12.46
CA GLU A 68 22.03 19.15 -12.57
C GLU A 68 21.29 18.33 -11.50
N ILE A 69 21.24 18.82 -10.26
CA ILE A 69 20.50 18.17 -9.18
C ILE A 69 19.00 18.11 -9.51
N ILE A 70 18.43 19.23 -9.97
CA ILE A 70 17.01 19.29 -10.36
C ILE A 70 16.73 18.32 -11.50
N LYS A 71 17.60 18.23 -12.49
CA LYS A 71 17.47 17.27 -13.58
C LYS A 71 17.39 15.83 -13.06
N THR A 72 18.26 15.48 -12.12
CA THR A 72 18.26 14.15 -11.48
C THR A 72 16.95 13.91 -10.74
N ILE A 73 16.44 14.89 -10.00
CA ILE A 73 15.15 14.79 -9.30
C ILE A 73 14.01 14.62 -10.30
N ASP A 74 14.00 15.40 -11.39
CA ASP A 74 12.95 15.31 -12.41
C ASP A 74 12.94 13.96 -13.15
N GLU A 75 14.07 13.26 -13.20
CA GLU A 75 14.16 11.89 -13.72
C GLU A 75 13.65 10.84 -12.72
N LYS A 76 13.92 11.05 -11.43
CA LYS A 76 13.53 10.09 -10.37
C LYS A 76 12.06 10.16 -9.98
N VAL A 77 11.51 11.37 -9.85
CA VAL A 77 10.13 11.56 -9.35
C VAL A 77 9.08 10.84 -10.19
N PRO A 78 9.09 10.87 -11.54
CA PRO A 78 8.12 10.12 -12.33
C PRO A 78 8.19 8.61 -12.11
N ASN A 79 9.39 8.05 -11.95
CA ASN A 79 9.57 6.62 -11.72
C ASN A 79 9.04 6.21 -10.36
N ILE A 80 9.32 6.99 -9.32
CA ILE A 80 8.78 6.77 -7.98
C ILE A 80 7.25 6.88 -7.99
N SER A 81 6.71 7.87 -8.69
CA SER A 81 5.26 8.05 -8.82
C SER A 81 4.57 6.86 -9.50
N LYS A 82 5.20 6.26 -10.51
CA LYS A 82 4.70 5.03 -11.15
C LYS A 82 4.68 3.84 -10.17
N GLU A 83 5.74 3.67 -9.40
CA GLU A 83 5.80 2.63 -8.37
C GLU A 83 4.74 2.83 -7.29
N ILE A 84 4.53 4.07 -6.87
CA ILE A 84 3.49 4.42 -5.90
C ILE A 84 2.10 4.04 -6.43
N LEU A 85 1.79 4.36 -7.67
CA LEU A 85 0.52 3.98 -8.30
C LEU A 85 0.34 2.47 -8.38
N HIS A 86 1.39 1.75 -8.77
CA HIS A 86 1.36 0.29 -8.82
C HIS A 86 1.09 -0.32 -7.45
N LEU A 87 1.78 0.15 -6.41
CA LEU A 87 1.58 -0.32 -5.04
C LEU A 87 0.20 0.04 -4.50
N LYS A 88 -0.33 1.20 -4.88
CA LYS A 88 -1.69 1.61 -4.53
C LYS A 88 -2.72 0.64 -5.11
N ASP A 89 -2.58 0.30 -6.39
CA ASP A 89 -3.47 -0.64 -7.07
C ASP A 89 -3.39 -2.04 -6.45
N GLU A 90 -2.19 -2.51 -6.11
CA GLU A 90 -2.01 -3.78 -5.40
C GLU A 90 -2.63 -3.76 -4.01
N THR A 91 -2.49 -2.66 -3.29
CA THR A 91 -3.09 -2.48 -1.96
C THR A 91 -4.61 -2.58 -2.04
N GLU A 92 -5.23 -1.88 -3.00
CA GLU A 92 -6.68 -1.92 -3.22
C GLU A 92 -7.17 -3.33 -3.58
N ARG A 93 -6.41 -4.03 -4.42
CA ARG A 93 -6.73 -5.42 -4.78
C ARG A 93 -6.69 -6.34 -3.56
N LEU A 94 -5.65 -6.23 -2.74
CA LEU A 94 -5.50 -7.05 -1.52
C LEU A 94 -6.58 -6.72 -0.48
N GLU A 95 -6.97 -5.47 -0.35
CA GLU A 95 -8.07 -5.07 0.54
C GLU A 95 -9.38 -5.72 0.12
N LYS A 96 -9.69 -5.76 -1.18
CA LYS A 96 -10.89 -6.43 -1.70
C LYS A 96 -10.87 -7.93 -1.45
N GLU A 97 -9.73 -8.58 -1.69
CA GLU A 97 -9.56 -10.01 -1.41
C GLU A 97 -9.75 -10.30 0.08
N TYR A 98 -9.19 -9.47 0.95
CA TYR A 98 -9.33 -9.60 2.39
C TYR A 98 -10.78 -9.45 2.84
N GLU A 99 -11.52 -8.49 2.30
CA GLU A 99 -12.96 -8.32 2.58
C GLU A 99 -13.78 -9.53 2.15
N GLN A 100 -13.50 -10.09 0.97
CA GLN A 100 -14.17 -11.30 0.47
C GLN A 100 -13.90 -12.51 1.37
N GLU A 101 -12.67 -12.69 1.82
CA GLU A 101 -12.30 -13.77 2.74
C GLU A 101 -12.98 -13.61 4.09
N ASN A 102 -13.06 -12.40 4.64
CA ASN A 102 -13.77 -12.11 5.88
C ASN A 102 -15.26 -12.40 5.75
N THR A 103 -15.88 -12.03 4.64
CA THR A 103 -17.29 -12.33 4.37
C THR A 103 -17.54 -13.83 4.35
N LEU A 104 -16.68 -14.61 3.68
CA LEU A 104 -16.78 -16.06 3.64
C LEU A 104 -16.61 -16.66 5.03
N ASN A 105 -15.68 -16.17 5.82
CA ASN A 105 -15.48 -16.61 7.19
C ASN A 105 -16.73 -16.35 8.05
N ASP A 106 -17.35 -15.20 7.91
CA ASP A 106 -18.61 -14.85 8.61
C ASP A 106 -19.74 -15.82 8.23
N VAL A 107 -19.86 -16.17 6.95
CA VAL A 107 -20.86 -17.16 6.49
C VAL A 107 -20.62 -18.52 7.14
N VAL A 108 -19.37 -18.98 7.18
CA VAL A 108 -19.01 -20.25 7.83
C VAL A 108 -19.37 -20.24 9.31
N GLN A 109 -19.08 -19.14 10.02
CA GLN A 109 -19.43 -18.99 11.44
C GLN A 109 -20.95 -18.98 11.65
N ASN A 110 -21.70 -18.33 10.80
CA ASN A 110 -23.16 -18.31 10.87
C ASN A 110 -23.76 -19.70 10.68
N ILE A 111 -23.25 -20.47 9.74
CA ILE A 111 -23.70 -21.87 9.51
C ILE A 111 -23.41 -22.73 10.74
N ARG A 112 -22.24 -22.59 11.34
CA ARG A 112 -21.85 -23.30 12.56
C ARG A 112 -22.77 -22.98 13.73
N SER A 113 -23.05 -21.69 13.94
CA SER A 113 -23.97 -21.25 14.98
C SER A 113 -25.36 -21.82 14.79
N TRP A 114 -25.85 -21.79 13.56
CA TRP A 114 -27.18 -22.41 13.23
C TRP A 114 -27.20 -23.88 13.53
N LEU A 115 -26.20 -24.67 13.13
CA LEU A 115 -26.09 -26.09 13.39
C LEU A 115 -26.04 -26.37 14.88
N LYS A 116 -25.32 -25.60 15.66
CA LYS A 116 -25.23 -25.74 17.10
C LYS A 116 -26.59 -25.51 17.79
N GLU A 117 -27.27 -24.40 17.39
CA GLU A 117 -28.61 -24.07 17.94
C GLU A 117 -29.67 -25.08 17.58
N ASN A 118 -29.53 -25.79 16.46
CA ASN A 118 -30.50 -26.74 15.93
C ASN A 118 -30.04 -28.20 16.05
N GLN A 119 -29.15 -28.50 17.00
CA GLN A 119 -28.62 -29.86 17.20
C GLN A 119 -29.69 -30.90 17.39
N ASN A 120 -30.73 -30.59 18.16
CA ASN A 120 -31.82 -31.52 18.41
C ASN A 120 -32.59 -31.83 17.14
N MET A 121 -32.83 -30.85 16.29
CA MET A 121 -33.48 -31.03 15.00
C MET A 121 -32.62 -31.86 14.05
N VAL A 122 -31.33 -31.60 13.99
CA VAL A 122 -30.36 -32.34 13.16
C VAL A 122 -30.30 -33.81 13.62
N LYS A 123 -30.26 -34.06 14.91
CA LYS A 123 -30.28 -35.42 15.48
C LYS A 123 -31.57 -36.15 15.15
N ALA A 124 -32.72 -35.48 15.21
CA ALA A 124 -34.01 -36.03 14.85
C ALA A 124 -34.08 -36.45 13.37
N ILE A 125 -33.53 -35.59 12.46
CA ILE A 125 -33.45 -35.90 11.04
C ILE A 125 -32.56 -37.12 10.78
N LYS A 126 -31.39 -37.19 11.39
CA LYS A 126 -30.47 -38.34 11.29
C LYS A 126 -31.10 -39.62 11.80
N LYS A 127 -31.86 -39.55 12.88
CA LYS A 127 -32.56 -40.71 13.44
C LYS A 127 -33.64 -41.25 12.49
N ILE A 128 -34.36 -40.37 11.80
CA ILE A 128 -35.33 -40.74 10.78
C ILE A 128 -34.67 -41.46 9.60
N ASP A 129 -33.51 -40.95 9.14
CA ASP A 129 -32.75 -41.53 8.02
C ASP A 129 -32.18 -42.92 8.34
N THR A 130 -31.95 -43.26 9.62
CA THR A 130 -31.38 -44.54 10.04
C THR A 130 -32.44 -45.57 10.36
N GLU A 131 -33.69 -45.18 10.47
CA GLU A 131 -34.84 -46.07 10.62
C GLU A 131 -35.43 -46.43 9.25
#